data_31c3e29751cc7ba67153a19813be636f
#
_entry.id   31c3e29751cc7ba67153a19813be636f
#
_cell.length_a   1.000
_cell.length_b   1.000
_cell.length_c   1.000
_cell.angle_alpha   90.00
_cell.angle_beta   90.00
_cell.angle_gamma   90.00
#
_symmetry.space_group_name_H-M   'P 1'
#
loop_
_entity.id
_entity.type
_entity.pdbx_description
1 polymer ?
#
loop_
_entity_poly.entity_id
_entity_poly.type
_entity_poly.pdbx_seq_one_letter_code
_entity_poly.pdbx_strand_id
1 'polypeptide(L)'
;SHVIDIDPRQKEQLIQSGQQHYSEMLTLEQPPSATHEALYQQALQQGQGRMAQAIASLAASLQRLFVGKVTAKHPLILVSLVRAGLPVGVLLQRALADATTPYPLTSRHYGVSIIRDRGIDPVAMQYLLTQYPHSPLVFVDGWTGKGAIQKELQRSLADDPRFIDRPLPLVVLSDIGGCAWLAASGEDWLIPSGVLGSTISGLISRSICENEALQFNEIEESNLGQWHGCIEYKHL
;
A
#
# COMPACT_ATOMS: atom_id res chain seq x y z
N SER A 1 -18.76 -12.51 11.32
CA SER A 1 -18.83 -12.53 9.85
C SER A 1 -18.23 -13.81 9.34
N HIS A 2 -18.97 -14.51 8.52
CA HIS A 2 -18.50 -15.77 7.92
C HIS A 2 -17.95 -15.44 6.54
N VAL A 3 -16.66 -15.07 6.47
CA VAL A 3 -15.97 -15.06 5.20
C VAL A 3 -15.79 -16.49 4.76
N ILE A 4 -16.51 -16.88 3.71
CA ILE A 4 -16.49 -18.24 3.20
C ILE A 4 -15.30 -18.36 2.25
N ASP A 5 -14.44 -19.35 2.48
CA ASP A 5 -13.43 -19.76 1.53
C ASP A 5 -14.10 -20.35 0.28
N ILE A 6 -13.87 -19.72 -0.86
CA ILE A 6 -14.47 -20.09 -2.13
C ILE A 6 -13.38 -20.63 -3.08
N ASP A 7 -13.71 -21.68 -3.81
CA ASP A 7 -12.85 -22.17 -4.87
C ASP A 7 -12.55 -21.07 -5.91
N PRO A 8 -11.31 -20.93 -6.40
CA PRO A 8 -10.93 -19.89 -7.33
C PRO A 8 -11.80 -19.80 -8.59
N ARG A 9 -12.23 -20.93 -9.15
CA ARG A 9 -13.08 -20.95 -10.37
C ARG A 9 -14.49 -20.47 -10.07
N GLN A 10 -15.04 -20.86 -8.93
CA GLN A 10 -16.36 -20.39 -8.50
C GLN A 10 -16.31 -18.89 -8.21
N LYS A 11 -15.24 -18.41 -7.58
CA LYS A 11 -15.03 -16.98 -7.32
C LYS A 11 -14.97 -16.17 -8.62
N GLU A 12 -14.24 -16.65 -9.61
CA GLU A 12 -14.17 -16.00 -10.91
C GLU A 12 -15.54 -15.91 -11.59
N GLN A 13 -16.32 -16.97 -11.55
CA GLN A 13 -17.69 -16.99 -12.10
C GLN A 13 -18.60 -15.96 -11.41
N LEU A 14 -18.54 -15.85 -10.09
CA LEU A 14 -19.34 -14.89 -9.32
C LEU A 14 -18.94 -13.44 -9.64
N ILE A 15 -17.66 -13.16 -9.82
CA ILE A 15 -17.16 -11.84 -10.23
C ILE A 15 -17.62 -11.52 -11.66
N GLN A 16 -17.43 -12.44 -12.61
CA GLN A 16 -17.79 -12.22 -14.01
C GLN A 16 -19.29 -12.05 -14.22
N SER A 17 -20.10 -12.74 -13.42
CA SER A 17 -21.57 -12.59 -13.45
C SER A 17 -22.08 -11.33 -12.74
N GLY A 18 -21.21 -10.59 -12.07
CA GLY A 18 -21.59 -9.41 -11.28
C GLY A 18 -22.40 -9.72 -10.00
N GLN A 19 -22.47 -10.96 -9.60
CA GLN A 19 -23.25 -11.39 -8.41
C GLN A 19 -22.53 -11.02 -7.12
N GLN A 20 -21.19 -11.03 -7.10
CA GLN A 20 -20.41 -10.66 -5.92
C GLN A 20 -19.16 -9.86 -6.32
N HIS A 21 -18.78 -8.92 -5.45
CA HIS A 21 -17.54 -8.19 -5.61
C HIS A 21 -16.35 -9.03 -5.12
N TYR A 22 -15.19 -8.88 -5.76
CA TYR A 22 -13.99 -9.64 -5.41
C TYR A 22 -13.57 -9.48 -3.94
N SER A 23 -13.88 -8.33 -3.32
CA SER A 23 -13.55 -8.04 -1.92
C SER A 23 -14.47 -8.70 -0.89
N GLU A 24 -15.54 -9.36 -1.35
CA GLU A 24 -16.49 -10.06 -0.47
C GLU A 24 -16.17 -11.53 -0.30
N MET A 25 -15.14 -12.01 -0.99
CA MET A 25 -14.77 -13.41 -1.04
C MET A 25 -13.28 -13.61 -0.74
N LEU A 26 -12.93 -14.55 0.13
CA LEU A 26 -11.56 -15.04 0.31
C LEU A 26 -11.31 -16.30 -0.49
N THR A 27 -10.13 -16.40 -1.04
CA THR A 27 -9.59 -17.66 -1.57
C THR A 27 -8.56 -18.19 -0.60
N LEU A 28 -8.63 -19.48 -0.30
CA LEU A 28 -7.64 -20.16 0.54
C LEU A 28 -6.26 -19.99 -0.10
N GLU A 29 -5.32 -19.43 0.65
CA GLU A 29 -3.95 -19.30 0.17
C GLU A 29 -3.24 -20.64 0.20
N GLN A 30 -2.62 -20.95 -0.93
CA GLN A 30 -1.71 -22.08 -1.04
C GLN A 30 -0.26 -21.56 -0.97
N PRO A 31 0.66 -22.32 -0.38
CA PRO A 31 2.08 -21.97 -0.45
C PRO A 31 2.50 -21.92 -1.93
N PRO A 32 3.45 -21.04 -2.28
CA PRO A 32 3.95 -20.96 -3.64
C PRO A 32 4.54 -22.32 -4.06
N SER A 33 4.32 -22.71 -5.31
CA SER A 33 4.97 -23.89 -5.86
C SER A 33 6.49 -23.66 -5.98
N ALA A 34 7.27 -24.73 -6.01
CA ALA A 34 8.72 -24.63 -6.20
C ALA A 34 9.09 -23.87 -7.48
N THR A 35 8.33 -24.03 -8.55
CA THR A 35 8.51 -23.26 -9.80
C THR A 35 8.27 -21.78 -9.58
N HIS A 36 7.24 -21.41 -8.85
CA HIS A 36 6.91 -20.03 -8.56
C HIS A 36 7.98 -19.38 -7.66
N GLU A 37 8.43 -20.11 -6.65
CA GLU A 37 9.52 -19.66 -5.80
C GLU A 37 10.82 -19.44 -6.59
N ALA A 38 11.16 -20.35 -7.50
CA ALA A 38 12.30 -20.20 -8.39
C ALA A 38 12.19 -18.95 -9.29
N LEU A 39 11.00 -18.68 -9.84
CA LEU A 39 10.74 -17.46 -10.62
C LEU A 39 10.89 -16.19 -9.78
N TYR A 40 10.42 -16.22 -8.55
CA TYR A 40 10.63 -15.10 -7.63
C TYR A 40 12.10 -14.84 -7.34
N GLN A 41 12.87 -15.90 -7.03
CA GLN A 41 14.32 -15.78 -6.79
C GLN A 41 15.04 -15.21 -8.02
N GLN A 42 14.68 -15.66 -9.21
CA GLN A 42 15.21 -15.12 -10.46
C GLN A 42 14.87 -13.64 -10.64
N ALA A 43 13.61 -13.26 -10.44
CA ALA A 43 13.17 -11.88 -10.54
C ALA A 43 13.87 -10.99 -9.50
N LEU A 44 14.05 -11.49 -8.27
CA LEU A 44 14.78 -10.79 -7.22
C LEU A 44 16.24 -10.57 -7.61
N GLN A 45 16.93 -11.61 -8.06
CA GLN A 45 18.32 -11.52 -8.49
C GLN A 45 18.52 -10.50 -9.63
N GLN A 46 17.60 -10.47 -10.59
CA GLN A 46 17.68 -9.55 -11.73
C GLN A 46 17.25 -8.12 -11.37
N GLY A 47 16.25 -7.96 -10.47
CA GLY A 47 15.61 -6.68 -10.18
C GLY A 47 16.13 -5.96 -8.94
N GLN A 48 16.85 -6.63 -8.03
CA GLN A 48 17.24 -6.05 -6.74
C GLN A 48 18.09 -4.77 -6.87
N GLY A 49 19.02 -4.72 -7.81
CA GLY A 49 19.85 -3.54 -8.02
C GLY A 49 19.03 -2.32 -8.48
N ARG A 50 18.12 -2.52 -9.44
CA ARG A 50 17.21 -1.49 -9.90
C ARG A 50 16.27 -1.03 -8.78
N MET A 51 15.73 -1.96 -8.01
CA MET A 51 14.85 -1.64 -6.89
C MET A 51 15.58 -0.85 -5.81
N ALA A 52 16.80 -1.23 -5.46
CA ALA A 52 17.61 -0.51 -4.47
C ALA A 52 17.91 0.94 -4.92
N GLN A 53 18.27 1.14 -6.18
CA GLN A 53 18.49 2.48 -6.75
C GLN A 53 17.21 3.32 -6.76
N ALA A 54 16.08 2.72 -7.12
CA ALA A 54 14.78 3.38 -7.12
C ALA A 54 14.38 3.83 -5.70
N ILE A 55 14.51 2.95 -4.71
CA ILE A 55 14.24 3.28 -3.30
C ILE A 55 15.18 4.37 -2.80
N ALA A 56 16.48 4.31 -3.08
CA ALA A 56 17.44 5.33 -2.69
C ALA A 56 17.11 6.71 -3.29
N SER A 57 16.72 6.73 -4.58
CA SER A 57 16.31 7.97 -5.26
C SER A 57 15.04 8.58 -4.64
N LEU A 58 14.03 7.76 -4.37
CA LEU A 58 12.80 8.21 -3.71
C LEU A 58 13.08 8.71 -2.29
N ALA A 59 13.88 7.98 -1.50
CA ALA A 59 14.25 8.38 -0.16
C ALA A 59 14.99 9.71 -0.16
N ALA A 60 15.98 9.89 -1.04
CA ALA A 60 16.72 11.16 -1.18
C ALA A 60 15.79 12.33 -1.60
N SER A 61 14.79 12.09 -2.43
CA SER A 61 13.81 13.09 -2.81
C SER A 61 12.90 13.45 -1.64
N LEU A 62 12.37 12.46 -0.91
CA LEU A 62 11.56 12.69 0.29
C LEU A 62 12.35 13.40 1.40
N GLN A 63 13.61 13.04 1.61
CA GLN A 63 14.49 13.71 2.56
C GLN A 63 14.62 15.21 2.24
N ARG A 64 14.85 15.55 0.98
CA ARG A 64 14.92 16.97 0.54
C ARG A 64 13.60 17.71 0.69
N LEU A 65 12.47 17.06 0.37
CA LEU A 65 11.14 17.67 0.45
C LEU A 65 10.67 17.91 1.89
N PHE A 66 11.10 17.06 2.82
CA PHE A 66 10.62 17.08 4.20
C PHE A 66 11.68 17.49 5.24
N VAL A 67 12.90 17.80 4.84
CA VAL A 67 13.91 18.35 5.75
C VAL A 67 13.37 19.59 6.46
N GLY A 68 13.54 19.65 7.78
CA GLY A 68 13.02 20.73 8.61
C GLY A 68 11.50 20.72 8.87
N LYS A 69 10.75 19.84 8.21
CA LYS A 69 9.29 19.67 8.41
C LYS A 69 8.95 18.46 9.27
N VAL A 70 9.84 17.49 9.31
CA VAL A 70 9.70 16.22 10.06
C VAL A 70 10.52 16.29 11.33
N THR A 71 9.94 15.82 12.44
CA THR A 71 10.57 15.73 13.75
C THR A 71 10.22 14.40 14.40
N ALA A 72 10.86 14.05 15.51
CA ALA A 72 10.50 12.86 16.28
C ALA A 72 9.04 12.88 16.77
N LYS A 73 8.49 14.08 17.05
CA LYS A 73 7.09 14.28 17.45
C LYS A 73 6.12 14.24 16.25
N HIS A 74 6.57 14.71 15.09
CA HIS A 74 5.79 14.76 13.87
C HIS A 74 6.55 14.02 12.76
N PRO A 75 6.58 12.68 12.79
CA PRO A 75 7.29 11.87 11.81
C PRO A 75 6.61 11.92 10.45
N LEU A 76 7.33 11.56 9.39
CA LEU A 76 6.73 11.31 8.09
C LEU A 76 5.92 10.01 8.14
N ILE A 77 4.64 10.08 7.80
CA ILE A 77 3.77 8.90 7.78
C ILE A 77 3.76 8.32 6.35
N LEU A 78 4.25 7.09 6.24
CA LEU A 78 4.20 6.30 5.02
C LEU A 78 2.97 5.40 5.07
N VAL A 79 2.03 5.61 4.15
CA VAL A 79 0.80 4.81 4.04
C VAL A 79 0.92 3.93 2.81
N SER A 80 1.33 2.69 3.01
CA SER A 80 1.41 1.71 1.93
C SER A 80 0.04 1.18 1.56
N LEU A 81 -0.30 1.30 0.28
CA LEU A 81 -1.51 0.70 -0.25
C LEU A 81 -1.31 -0.82 -0.34
N VAL A 82 -2.13 -1.53 0.39
CA VAL A 82 -1.99 -2.97 0.52
C VAL A 82 -2.46 -3.66 -0.76
N ARG A 83 -1.62 -4.51 -1.36
CA ARG A 83 -0.36 -5.11 -0.85
C ARG A 83 0.89 -4.59 -1.55
N ALA A 84 0.79 -4.11 -2.78
CA ALA A 84 1.95 -3.77 -3.61
C ALA A 84 2.85 -2.70 -2.98
N GLY A 85 2.27 -1.79 -2.22
CA GLY A 85 3.00 -0.75 -1.51
C GLY A 85 3.81 -1.24 -0.30
N LEU A 86 3.46 -2.37 0.32
CA LEU A 86 4.08 -2.81 1.57
C LEU A 86 5.60 -2.99 1.49
N PRO A 87 6.16 -3.77 0.55
CA PRO A 87 7.61 -3.93 0.45
C PRO A 87 8.31 -2.62 0.11
N VAL A 88 7.68 -1.76 -0.67
CA VAL A 88 8.21 -0.43 -1.01
C VAL A 88 8.27 0.45 0.24
N GLY A 89 7.20 0.50 1.03
CA GLY A 89 7.13 1.28 2.26
C GLY A 89 8.15 0.84 3.31
N VAL A 90 8.36 -0.48 3.49
CA VAL A 90 9.38 -1.02 4.38
C VAL A 90 10.78 -0.57 3.97
N LEU A 91 11.10 -0.69 2.68
CA LEU A 91 12.40 -0.29 2.16
C LEU A 91 12.61 1.23 2.23
N LEU A 92 11.58 2.02 1.93
CA LEU A 92 11.61 3.48 2.07
C LEU A 92 11.83 3.89 3.53
N GLN A 93 11.13 3.27 4.48
CA GLN A 93 11.29 3.56 5.90
C GLN A 93 12.74 3.35 6.35
N ARG A 94 13.36 2.25 5.93
CA ARG A 94 14.77 1.97 6.22
C ARG A 94 15.72 2.97 5.58
N ALA A 95 15.52 3.27 4.31
CA ALA A 95 16.35 4.22 3.57
C ALA A 95 16.22 5.66 4.11
N LEU A 96 15.03 6.07 4.56
CA LEU A 96 14.81 7.36 5.19
C LEU A 96 15.53 7.50 6.54
N ALA A 97 15.62 6.42 7.31
CA ALA A 97 16.27 6.38 8.62
C ALA A 97 17.80 6.23 8.54
N ASP A 98 18.36 6.00 7.35
CA ASP A 98 19.79 5.79 7.17
C ASP A 98 20.59 7.02 7.60
N ALA A 99 21.33 6.85 8.70
CA ALA A 99 22.16 7.91 9.29
C ALA A 99 23.36 8.33 8.43
N THR A 100 23.69 7.56 7.39
CA THR A 100 24.76 7.90 6.44
C THR A 100 24.30 8.93 5.40
N THR A 101 22.99 9.17 5.27
CA THR A 101 22.45 10.19 4.39
C THR A 101 22.54 11.59 5.01
N PRO A 102 22.62 12.67 4.21
CA PRO A 102 22.72 14.03 4.74
C PRO A 102 21.52 14.49 5.58
N TYR A 103 20.35 13.90 5.35
CA TYR A 103 19.08 14.34 5.95
C TYR A 103 18.23 13.14 6.39
N PRO A 104 18.66 12.33 7.37
CA PRO A 104 17.85 11.21 7.85
C PRO A 104 16.51 11.71 8.40
N LEU A 105 15.42 11.02 8.06
CA LEU A 105 14.08 11.36 8.49
C LEU A 105 13.49 10.30 9.41
N THR A 106 12.87 10.76 10.49
CA THR A 106 12.01 9.90 11.30
C THR A 106 10.72 9.64 10.55
N SER A 107 10.36 8.36 10.38
CA SER A 107 9.12 7.96 9.72
C SER A 107 8.40 6.84 10.47
N ARG A 108 7.10 6.73 10.20
CA ARG A 108 6.24 5.61 10.63
C ARG A 108 5.61 5.00 9.39
N HIS A 109 5.48 3.69 9.37
CA HIS A 109 4.97 2.96 8.22
C HIS A 109 3.74 2.14 8.58
N TYR A 110 2.68 2.33 7.81
CA TYR A 110 1.40 1.64 7.96
C TYR A 110 0.95 1.05 6.64
N GLY A 111 0.38 -0.15 6.69
CA GLY A 111 -0.33 -0.73 5.56
C GLY A 111 -1.81 -0.42 5.69
N VAL A 112 -2.41 0.16 4.65
CA VAL A 112 -3.83 0.49 4.61
C VAL A 112 -4.47 -0.13 3.37
N SER A 113 -5.59 -0.81 3.56
CA SER A 113 -6.32 -1.45 2.48
C SER A 113 -6.96 -0.41 1.55
N ILE A 114 -6.88 -0.67 0.26
CA ILE A 114 -7.63 0.04 -0.78
C ILE A 114 -8.29 -0.96 -1.71
N ILE A 115 -9.56 -0.76 -2.01
CA ILE A 115 -10.36 -1.66 -2.83
C ILE A 115 -10.92 -0.86 -3.99
N ARG A 116 -10.73 -1.35 -5.22
CA ARG A 116 -11.31 -0.73 -6.40
C ARG A 116 -12.82 -0.60 -6.22
N ASP A 117 -13.37 0.53 -6.61
CA ASP A 117 -14.79 0.90 -6.55
C ASP A 117 -15.36 1.05 -5.13
N ARG A 118 -14.54 0.81 -4.09
CA ARG A 118 -14.95 0.96 -2.68
C ARG A 118 -14.11 1.96 -1.90
N GLY A 119 -12.90 2.26 -2.35
CA GLY A 119 -12.02 3.27 -1.76
C GLY A 119 -10.97 2.71 -0.81
N ILE A 120 -10.27 3.64 -0.18
CA ILE A 120 -9.33 3.36 0.90
C ILE A 120 -10.10 3.15 2.21
N ASP A 121 -9.57 2.30 3.09
CA ASP A 121 -10.17 2.03 4.40
C ASP A 121 -10.34 3.32 5.22
N PRO A 122 -11.57 3.79 5.44
CA PRO A 122 -11.82 5.07 6.09
C PRO A 122 -11.50 5.02 7.60
N VAL A 123 -11.61 3.84 8.22
CA VAL A 123 -11.33 3.66 9.66
C VAL A 123 -9.84 3.78 9.90
N ALA A 124 -9.04 3.07 9.09
CA ALA A 124 -7.59 3.17 9.14
C ALA A 124 -7.11 4.59 8.87
N MET A 125 -7.67 5.27 7.87
CA MET A 125 -7.34 6.67 7.57
C MET A 125 -7.69 7.60 8.73
N GLN A 126 -8.89 7.48 9.29
CA GLN A 126 -9.29 8.29 10.44
C GLN A 126 -8.38 8.07 11.65
N TYR A 127 -8.01 6.83 11.94
CA TYR A 127 -7.03 6.52 12.98
C TYR A 127 -5.71 7.27 12.76
N LEU A 128 -5.11 7.13 11.58
CA LEU A 128 -3.83 7.78 11.26
C LEU A 128 -3.90 9.29 11.38
N LEU A 129 -4.97 9.88 10.88
CA LEU A 129 -5.14 11.33 10.85
C LEU A 129 -5.43 11.91 12.23
N THR A 130 -6.02 11.11 13.12
CA THR A 130 -6.23 11.46 14.53
C THR A 130 -4.95 11.31 15.35
N GLN A 131 -4.20 10.23 15.12
CA GLN A 131 -2.93 10.01 15.82
C GLN A 131 -1.82 10.98 15.39
N TYR A 132 -1.83 11.42 14.14
CA TYR A 132 -0.78 12.23 13.53
C TYR A 132 -1.33 13.50 12.85
N PRO A 133 -2.04 14.38 13.59
CA PRO A 133 -2.76 15.52 12.96
C PRO A 133 -1.84 16.55 12.31
N HIS A 134 -0.57 16.59 12.71
CA HIS A 134 0.43 17.56 12.22
C HIS A 134 1.58 16.91 11.45
N SER A 135 1.54 15.60 11.28
CA SER A 135 2.57 14.85 10.56
C SER A 135 2.31 14.88 9.05
N PRO A 136 3.33 15.13 8.23
CA PRO A 136 3.18 14.94 6.80
C PRO A 136 2.93 13.47 6.48
N LEU A 137 2.08 13.22 5.47
CA LEU A 137 1.69 11.89 5.07
C LEU A 137 1.94 11.71 3.58
N VAL A 138 2.44 10.54 3.17
CA VAL A 138 2.58 10.12 1.78
C VAL A 138 2.02 8.71 1.61
N PHE A 139 1.33 8.50 0.49
CA PHE A 139 0.88 7.18 0.08
C PHE A 139 1.98 6.47 -0.71
N VAL A 140 2.09 5.17 -0.57
CA VAL A 140 3.14 4.38 -1.22
C VAL A 140 2.51 3.20 -1.94
N ASP A 141 2.86 3.04 -3.22
CA ASP A 141 2.47 1.86 -4.01
C ASP A 141 3.67 1.38 -4.86
N GLY A 142 3.54 0.24 -5.49
CA GLY A 142 4.57 -0.30 -6.40
C GLY A 142 4.59 0.41 -7.73
N TRP A 143 3.44 0.55 -8.37
CA TRP A 143 3.28 1.11 -9.71
C TRP A 143 1.89 1.71 -9.91
N THR A 144 1.75 2.62 -10.89
CA THR A 144 0.45 3.25 -11.18
C THR A 144 -0.41 2.47 -12.17
N GLY A 145 0.20 1.65 -13.04
CA GLY A 145 -0.51 1.01 -14.14
C GLY A 145 -1.27 2.04 -14.99
N LYS A 146 -2.58 1.85 -15.15
CA LYS A 146 -3.47 2.79 -15.85
C LYS A 146 -4.05 3.88 -14.91
N GLY A 147 -3.54 4.02 -13.70
CA GLY A 147 -3.98 5.02 -12.72
C GLY A 147 -5.29 4.69 -11.99
N ALA A 148 -5.77 3.44 -12.05
CA ALA A 148 -7.04 3.06 -11.41
C ALA A 148 -7.00 3.26 -9.87
N ILE A 149 -5.93 2.82 -9.22
CA ILE A 149 -5.77 2.96 -7.76
C ILE A 149 -5.57 4.43 -7.37
N GLN A 150 -4.81 5.20 -8.14
CA GLN A 150 -4.64 6.64 -7.90
C GLN A 150 -5.99 7.37 -7.96
N LYS A 151 -6.83 7.09 -8.96
CA LYS A 151 -8.18 7.67 -9.09
C LYS A 151 -9.07 7.25 -7.92
N GLU A 152 -8.98 6.00 -7.49
CA GLU A 152 -9.73 5.49 -6.35
C GLU A 152 -9.34 6.19 -5.05
N LEU A 153 -8.03 6.36 -4.82
CA LEU A 153 -7.49 7.10 -3.69
C LEU A 153 -7.94 8.56 -3.71
N GLN A 154 -7.89 9.22 -4.86
CA GLN A 154 -8.32 10.60 -5.04
C GLN A 154 -9.82 10.75 -4.74
N ARG A 155 -10.66 9.83 -5.24
CA ARG A 155 -12.09 9.82 -4.97
C ARG A 155 -12.38 9.64 -3.48
N SER A 156 -11.68 8.74 -2.82
CA SER A 156 -11.87 8.44 -1.40
C SER A 156 -11.50 9.59 -0.47
N LEU A 157 -10.60 10.46 -0.89
CA LEU A 157 -10.06 11.56 -0.08
C LEU A 157 -10.50 12.95 -0.59
N ALA A 158 -11.46 12.99 -1.52
CA ALA A 158 -11.91 14.23 -2.15
C ALA A 158 -12.47 15.25 -1.16
N ASP A 159 -13.12 14.79 -0.12
CA ASP A 159 -13.76 15.63 0.91
C ASP A 159 -12.85 15.94 2.10
N ASP A 160 -11.62 15.39 2.14
CA ASP A 160 -10.68 15.68 3.24
C ASP A 160 -9.91 16.99 2.97
N PRO A 161 -10.02 18.00 3.85
CA PRO A 161 -9.40 19.32 3.66
C PRO A 161 -7.88 19.30 3.44
N ARG A 162 -7.22 18.22 3.85
CA ARG A 162 -5.76 18.07 3.68
C ARG A 162 -5.36 17.74 2.25
N PHE A 163 -6.30 17.22 1.46
CA PHE A 163 -6.06 16.77 0.08
C PHE A 163 -6.84 17.55 -0.97
N ILE A 164 -7.73 18.47 -0.55
CA ILE A 164 -8.49 19.34 -1.48
C ILE A 164 -7.50 20.24 -2.23
N ASP A 165 -7.68 20.36 -3.54
CA ASP A 165 -6.91 21.24 -4.44
C ASP A 165 -5.38 20.98 -4.42
N ARG A 166 -4.96 19.81 -4.01
CA ARG A 166 -3.55 19.41 -4.01
C ARG A 166 -3.37 18.07 -4.70
N PRO A 167 -2.24 17.86 -5.40
CA PRO A 167 -1.88 16.52 -5.86
C PRO A 167 -1.78 15.58 -4.66
N LEU A 168 -2.42 14.42 -4.76
CA LEU A 168 -2.24 13.38 -3.73
C LEU A 168 -0.77 12.97 -3.67
N PRO A 169 -0.17 12.93 -2.49
CA PRO A 169 1.25 12.59 -2.35
C PRO A 169 1.49 11.09 -2.52
N LEU A 170 1.19 10.55 -3.70
CA LEU A 170 1.43 9.15 -4.07
C LEU A 170 2.86 8.97 -4.57
N VAL A 171 3.59 8.08 -3.91
CA VAL A 171 4.97 7.71 -4.21
C VAL A 171 5.01 6.29 -4.76
N VAL A 172 5.67 6.09 -5.90
CA VAL A 172 5.75 4.78 -6.57
C VAL A 172 7.15 4.49 -7.12
N LEU A 173 7.44 3.21 -7.34
CA LEU A 173 8.66 2.79 -8.05
C LEU A 173 8.54 3.05 -9.55
N SER A 174 7.35 2.86 -10.12
CA SER A 174 7.11 2.98 -11.56
C SER A 174 5.78 3.70 -11.83
N ASP A 175 5.84 4.82 -12.53
CA ASP A 175 4.69 5.65 -12.90
C ASP A 175 4.40 5.59 -14.41
N ILE A 176 3.91 4.47 -14.87
CA ILE A 176 3.53 4.27 -16.27
C ILE A 176 2.34 5.18 -16.65
N GLY A 177 1.45 5.40 -15.68
CA GLY A 177 0.24 6.21 -15.88
C GLY A 177 0.46 7.71 -15.82
N GLY A 178 1.65 8.20 -15.44
CA GLY A 178 1.95 9.62 -15.31
C GLY A 178 1.09 10.35 -14.27
N CYS A 179 0.68 9.64 -13.20
CA CYS A 179 -0.30 10.15 -12.24
C CYS A 179 0.21 10.14 -10.78
N ALA A 180 1.43 9.69 -10.53
CA ALA A 180 2.05 9.76 -9.22
C ALA A 180 2.58 11.17 -8.94
N TRP A 181 2.56 11.55 -7.67
CA TRP A 181 3.20 12.79 -7.21
C TRP A 181 4.73 12.70 -7.24
N LEU A 182 5.28 11.51 -6.92
CA LEU A 182 6.71 11.23 -6.96
C LEU A 182 6.93 9.79 -7.43
N ALA A 183 7.75 9.62 -8.44
CA ALA A 183 8.09 8.31 -8.98
C ALA A 183 9.61 8.16 -9.15
N ALA A 184 10.11 6.93 -8.97
CA ALA A 184 11.51 6.63 -9.29
C ALA A 184 11.74 6.54 -10.80
N SER A 185 10.75 6.08 -11.56
CA SER A 185 10.82 5.88 -13.01
C SER A 185 9.44 5.95 -13.65
N GLY A 186 9.35 6.37 -14.91
CA GLY A 186 8.16 6.24 -15.74
C GLY A 186 8.15 4.95 -16.58
N GLU A 187 9.16 4.09 -16.45
CA GLU A 187 9.29 2.87 -17.24
C GLU A 187 8.54 1.70 -16.60
N ASP A 188 8.00 0.82 -17.46
CA ASP A 188 7.47 -0.47 -17.04
C ASP A 188 8.60 -1.45 -16.77
N TRP A 189 8.59 -2.09 -15.60
CA TRP A 189 9.54 -3.12 -15.25
C TRP A 189 8.98 -4.07 -14.18
N LEU A 190 9.50 -5.30 -14.18
CA LEU A 190 9.08 -6.30 -13.20
C LEU A 190 9.63 -5.97 -11.81
N ILE A 191 8.78 -5.51 -10.92
CA ILE A 191 9.09 -5.32 -9.51
C ILE A 191 9.09 -6.72 -8.87
N PRO A 192 10.20 -7.20 -8.26
CA PRO A 192 10.29 -8.58 -7.78
C PRO A 192 9.18 -9.01 -6.84
N SER A 193 8.77 -8.14 -5.93
CA SER A 193 7.66 -8.42 -5.00
C SER A 193 6.31 -8.64 -5.68
N GLY A 194 6.14 -8.16 -6.92
CA GLY A 194 4.93 -8.38 -7.70
C GLY A 194 4.73 -9.85 -8.11
N VAL A 195 5.83 -10.60 -8.24
CA VAL A 195 5.76 -12.04 -8.55
C VAL A 195 5.03 -12.81 -7.46
N LEU A 196 5.32 -12.55 -6.19
CA LEU A 196 4.63 -13.18 -5.07
C LEU A 196 3.20 -12.67 -4.90
N GLY A 197 2.98 -11.38 -5.15
CA GLY A 197 1.69 -10.73 -4.97
C GLY A 197 0.59 -11.28 -5.90
N SER A 198 0.94 -11.68 -7.14
CA SER A 198 -0.04 -12.06 -8.16
C SER A 198 -0.57 -13.49 -8.01
N THR A 199 0.20 -14.40 -7.44
CA THR A 199 -0.12 -15.84 -7.45
C THR A 199 -0.54 -16.39 -6.11
N ILE A 200 0.02 -15.89 -5.01
CA ILE A 200 -0.34 -16.37 -3.66
C ILE A 200 -1.77 -16.00 -3.31
N SER A 201 -2.29 -14.90 -3.84
CA SER A 201 -3.65 -14.44 -3.55
C SER A 201 -4.57 -14.43 -4.76
N GLY A 202 -4.19 -15.12 -5.85
CA GLY A 202 -5.05 -15.29 -7.01
C GLY A 202 -5.56 -13.98 -7.60
N LEU A 203 -4.69 -13.04 -7.99
CA LEU A 203 -5.05 -11.73 -8.59
C LEU A 203 -5.94 -10.82 -7.70
N ILE A 204 -6.24 -11.24 -6.47
CA ILE A 204 -7.28 -10.63 -5.69
C ILE A 204 -6.70 -10.01 -4.43
N SER A 205 -7.06 -8.78 -4.19
CA SER A 205 -6.78 -8.12 -2.92
C SER A 205 -7.31 -8.98 -1.78
N ARG A 206 -6.52 -9.14 -0.72
CA ARG A 206 -7.00 -9.73 0.54
C ARG A 206 -7.74 -8.73 1.41
N SER A 207 -7.92 -7.51 0.93
CA SER A 207 -8.78 -6.56 1.58
C SER A 207 -10.21 -7.03 1.49
N ILE A 208 -10.84 -7.19 2.64
CA ILE A 208 -12.24 -7.58 2.77
C ILE A 208 -13.00 -6.35 3.19
N CYS A 209 -14.06 -6.06 2.46
CA CYS A 209 -15.04 -5.10 2.91
C CYS A 209 -16.07 -5.83 3.76
N GLU A 210 -16.10 -5.59 5.05
CA GLU A 210 -17.18 -6.09 5.89
C GLU A 210 -18.44 -5.27 5.63
N ASN A 211 -19.48 -5.94 5.19
CA ASN A 211 -20.79 -5.35 5.05
C ASN A 211 -21.39 -5.13 6.44
N GLU A 212 -21.64 -3.87 6.78
CA GLU A 212 -22.65 -3.38 7.76
C GLU A 212 -22.52 -3.75 9.25
N ALA A 213 -21.57 -4.57 9.70
CA ALA A 213 -21.65 -5.13 11.06
C ALA A 213 -20.87 -4.38 12.12
N LEU A 214 -19.98 -3.45 11.78
CA LEU A 214 -19.17 -2.73 12.77
C LEU A 214 -19.54 -1.25 12.79
N GLN A 215 -20.27 -0.88 13.81
CA GLN A 215 -20.44 0.53 14.14
C GLN A 215 -19.11 1.07 14.71
N PHE A 216 -18.75 2.27 14.29
CA PHE A 216 -17.51 2.98 14.63
C PHE A 216 -17.17 3.03 16.12
N ASN A 217 -18.15 2.82 16.98
CA ASN A 217 -18.05 2.94 18.44
C ASN A 217 -17.52 1.69 19.15
N GLU A 218 -17.32 0.58 18.44
CA GLU A 218 -16.93 -0.71 19.02
C GLU A 218 -15.48 -1.12 18.71
N ILE A 219 -14.72 -0.25 18.04
CA ILE A 219 -13.35 -0.56 17.66
C ILE A 219 -12.43 -0.13 18.79
N GLU A 220 -12.07 -1.07 19.65
CA GLU A 220 -10.97 -0.88 20.58
C GLU A 220 -9.64 -0.90 19.82
N GLU A 221 -8.65 -0.15 20.30
CA GLU A 221 -7.31 -0.05 19.71
C GLU A 221 -6.63 -1.41 19.51
N SER A 222 -6.94 -2.38 20.39
CA SER A 222 -6.50 -3.77 20.31
C SER A 222 -7.06 -4.56 19.12
N ASN A 223 -8.18 -4.12 18.56
CA ASN A 223 -8.89 -4.82 17.48
C ASN A 223 -8.65 -4.23 16.09
N LEU A 224 -8.03 -3.05 16.00
CA LEU A 224 -7.77 -2.35 14.74
C LEU A 224 -7.02 -3.20 13.72
N GLY A 225 -6.02 -3.97 14.15
CA GLY A 225 -5.24 -4.84 13.28
C GLY A 225 -6.00 -6.08 12.77
N GLN A 226 -7.10 -6.44 13.40
CA GLN A 226 -7.90 -7.61 13.02
C GLN A 226 -8.92 -7.28 11.93
N TRP A 227 -9.39 -6.03 11.86
CA TRP A 227 -10.58 -5.67 11.09
C TRP A 227 -10.27 -4.92 9.79
N HIS A 228 -9.25 -4.07 9.76
CA HIS A 228 -9.09 -3.13 8.65
C HIS A 228 -7.73 -3.18 7.96
N GLY A 229 -6.89 -4.14 8.27
CA GLY A 229 -5.59 -4.26 7.60
C GLY A 229 -4.64 -3.08 7.83
N CYS A 230 -4.88 -2.26 8.86
CA CYS A 230 -3.96 -1.22 9.27
C CYS A 230 -2.92 -1.80 10.22
N ILE A 231 -1.69 -1.95 9.76
CA ILE A 231 -0.58 -2.53 10.53
C ILE A 231 0.56 -1.52 10.59
N GLU A 232 1.02 -1.21 11.78
CA GLU A 232 2.25 -0.44 11.96
C GLU A 232 3.47 -1.37 11.86
N TYR A 233 4.36 -1.11 10.92
CA TYR A 233 5.63 -1.84 10.76
C TYR A 233 6.73 -1.14 11.57
N LYS A 234 6.99 -1.63 12.78
CA LYS A 234 7.97 -1.01 13.69
C LYS A 234 9.40 -1.55 13.52
N HIS A 235 9.55 -2.81 13.16
CA HIS A 235 10.85 -3.49 13.18
C HIS A 235 10.88 -4.66 12.17
N LEU A 236 10.99 -4.39 10.90
CA LEU A 236 11.36 -5.42 9.92
C LEU A 236 12.79 -5.26 9.45
#